data_ffa52a5a82dfd4b3e279235ceb0ddfb2
#
_entry.id   ffa52a5a82dfd4b3e279235ceb0ddfb2
#
_cell.length_a   1.000
_cell.length_b   1.000
_cell.length_c   1.000
_cell.angle_alpha   90.00
_cell.angle_beta   90.00
_cell.angle_gamma   90.00
#
_symmetry.space_group_name_H-M   'P 1'
#
loop_
_entity.id
_entity.type
_entity.pdbx_description
1 polymer ?
#
loop_
_entity_poly.entity_id
_entity_poly.type
_entity_poly.pdbx_seq_one_letter_code
_entity_poly.pdbx_strand_id
1 'polypeptide(L)'
;MSEPAGKTLTEDQVLLIAKALGERRRYEIVKRLGERPDALTCCAVRDCTGINPATLSHHMKELEIAGLVEVVREGKFASYVLRRDVLEAFFQRLREDLA
;
A
#
# COMPACT_ATOMS: atom_id res chain seq x y z
N MET A 1 13.87 22.76 8.41
CA MET A 1 13.48 21.93 7.85
C MET A 1 12.42 21.32 8.23
N SER A 2 11.79 20.99 7.74
CA SER A 2 10.79 20.53 8.18
C SER A 2 10.66 19.20 8.06
N GLU A 3 10.04 18.63 8.80
CA GLU A 3 9.70 17.39 8.78
C GLU A 3 8.82 17.06 7.79
N PRO A 4 9.05 16.13 7.06
CA PRO A 4 8.12 15.72 6.07
C PRO A 4 6.98 15.24 6.80
N ALA A 5 5.91 15.52 6.43
CA ALA A 5 4.67 15.11 6.91
C ALA A 5 4.69 14.26 8.10
N GLY A 6 5.65 14.34 8.84
CA GLY A 6 5.68 13.68 10.07
C GLY A 6 5.92 12.21 10.09
N LYS A 7 6.18 11.60 8.98
CA LYS A 7 6.40 10.20 9.00
C LYS A 7 7.86 9.88 9.09
N THR A 8 8.21 9.05 10.06
CA THR A 8 9.55 8.52 10.18
C THR A 8 9.41 7.02 10.34
N LEU A 9 9.96 6.28 9.42
CA LEU A 9 9.83 4.83 9.44
C LEU A 9 11.02 4.20 10.13
N THR A 10 10.78 3.15 10.89
CA THR A 10 11.85 2.36 11.46
C THR A 10 12.40 1.46 10.37
N GLU A 11 13.56 0.88 10.62
CA GLU A 11 14.15 -0.04 9.66
C GLU A 11 13.25 -1.25 9.45
N ASP A 12 12.61 -1.74 10.51
CA ASP A 12 11.71 -2.87 10.38
C ASP A 12 10.52 -2.52 9.49
N GLN A 13 10.00 -1.31 9.59
CA GLN A 13 8.91 -0.88 8.74
C GLN A 13 9.36 -0.78 7.28
N VAL A 14 10.57 -0.29 7.04
CA VAL A 14 11.11 -0.22 5.69
C VAL A 14 11.20 -1.62 5.09
N LEU A 15 11.69 -2.58 5.85
CA LEU A 15 11.84 -3.93 5.35
C LEU A 15 10.48 -4.60 5.11
N LEU A 16 9.51 -4.29 5.95
CA LEU A 16 8.17 -4.83 5.78
C LEU A 16 7.54 -4.30 4.49
N ILE A 17 7.72 -3.02 4.21
CA ILE A 17 7.21 -2.42 2.98
C ILE A 17 7.94 -3.01 1.77
N ALA A 18 9.26 -3.14 1.85
CA ALA A 18 10.03 -3.68 0.75
C ALA A 18 9.60 -5.12 0.44
N LYS A 19 9.34 -5.90 1.49
CA LYS A 19 8.88 -7.27 1.31
C LYS A 19 7.51 -7.30 0.65
N ALA A 20 6.61 -6.43 1.10
CA ALA A 20 5.27 -6.38 0.53
C ALA A 20 5.32 -6.03 -0.95
N LEU A 21 6.14 -5.05 -1.32
CA LEU A 21 6.26 -4.62 -2.71
C LEU A 21 7.04 -5.59 -3.57
N GLY A 22 7.77 -6.50 -2.97
CA GLY A 22 8.58 -7.46 -3.71
C GLY A 22 7.80 -8.59 -4.34
N GLU A 23 6.48 -8.66 -4.09
CA GLU A 23 5.67 -9.69 -4.67
C GLU A 23 4.88 -9.07 -5.83
N ARG A 24 4.90 -9.73 -6.99
CA ARG A 24 4.36 -9.15 -8.23
C ARG A 24 2.93 -8.66 -8.12
N ARG A 25 2.05 -9.45 -7.52
CA ARG A 25 0.65 -9.07 -7.45
C ARG A 25 0.41 -7.92 -6.51
N ARG A 26 1.14 -7.88 -5.40
CA ARG A 26 1.03 -6.75 -4.48
C ARG A 26 1.55 -5.47 -5.13
N TYR A 27 2.64 -5.57 -5.88
CA TYR A 27 3.16 -4.43 -6.62
C TYR A 27 2.09 -3.92 -7.60
N GLU A 28 1.44 -4.83 -8.30
CA GLU A 28 0.40 -4.46 -9.25
C GLU A 28 -0.78 -3.75 -8.56
N ILE A 29 -1.18 -4.24 -7.41
CA ILE A 29 -2.26 -3.62 -6.63
C ILE A 29 -1.89 -2.18 -6.25
N VAL A 30 -0.70 -1.99 -5.73
CA VAL A 30 -0.24 -0.65 -5.32
C VAL A 30 -0.19 0.27 -6.54
N LYS A 31 0.24 -0.24 -7.67
CA LYS A 31 0.30 0.52 -8.89
C LYS A 31 -1.09 0.98 -9.31
N ARG A 32 -2.06 0.09 -9.25
CA ARG A 32 -3.44 0.44 -9.61
C ARG A 32 -4.03 1.46 -8.64
N LEU A 33 -3.77 1.29 -7.36
CA LEU A 33 -4.24 2.26 -6.37
C LEU A 33 -3.58 3.61 -6.58
N GLY A 34 -2.32 3.61 -6.99
CA GLY A 34 -1.58 4.83 -7.22
C GLY A 34 -2.04 5.62 -8.43
N GLU A 35 -2.74 4.98 -9.36
CA GLU A 35 -3.23 5.64 -10.56
C GLU A 35 -4.45 6.50 -10.28
N ARG A 36 -5.07 6.36 -9.11
CA ARG A 36 -6.28 7.09 -8.80
C ARG A 36 -6.13 7.85 -7.49
N PRO A 37 -6.69 9.04 -7.41
CA PRO A 37 -6.64 9.78 -6.15
C PRO A 37 -7.63 9.23 -5.12
N ASP A 38 -8.66 8.51 -5.58
CA ASP A 38 -9.71 8.03 -4.71
C ASP A 38 -9.48 6.62 -4.25
N ALA A 39 -10.23 6.21 -3.25
CA ALA A 39 -10.25 4.82 -2.80
C ALA A 39 -10.82 3.93 -3.88
N LEU A 40 -10.37 2.68 -3.94
CA LEU A 40 -10.94 1.70 -4.83
C LEU A 40 -11.66 0.64 -4.00
N THR A 41 -12.85 0.25 -4.44
CA THR A 41 -13.58 -0.81 -3.76
C THR A 41 -12.87 -2.14 -4.02
N CYS A 42 -13.16 -3.11 -3.20
CA CYS A 42 -12.63 -4.46 -3.37
C CYS A 42 -12.96 -4.99 -4.77
N CYS A 43 -14.19 -4.75 -5.23
CA CYS A 43 -14.60 -5.21 -6.56
C CYS A 43 -13.78 -4.53 -7.65
N ALA A 44 -13.53 -3.23 -7.52
CA ALA A 44 -12.75 -2.52 -8.51
C ALA A 44 -11.32 -3.04 -8.58
N VAL A 45 -10.72 -3.32 -7.43
CA VAL A 45 -9.36 -3.86 -7.39
C VAL A 45 -9.35 -5.24 -8.05
N ARG A 46 -10.33 -6.08 -7.73
CA ARG A 46 -10.44 -7.40 -8.31
C ARG A 46 -10.59 -7.32 -9.83
N ASP A 47 -11.44 -6.41 -10.30
CA ASP A 47 -11.71 -6.28 -11.72
C ASP A 47 -10.49 -5.80 -12.50
N CYS A 48 -9.74 -4.86 -11.95
CA CYS A 48 -8.61 -4.32 -12.70
C CYS A 48 -7.36 -5.18 -12.59
N THR A 49 -7.27 -6.04 -11.60
CA THR A 49 -6.08 -6.90 -11.45
C THR A 49 -6.32 -8.33 -11.89
N GLY A 50 -7.59 -8.77 -11.90
CA GLY A 50 -7.91 -10.15 -12.24
C GLY A 50 -7.56 -11.16 -11.16
N ILE A 51 -7.19 -10.72 -9.98
CA ILE A 51 -6.81 -11.61 -8.90
C ILE A 51 -8.08 -12.17 -8.26
N ASN A 52 -8.10 -13.48 -7.98
CA ASN A 52 -9.29 -14.06 -7.37
C ASN A 52 -9.48 -13.56 -5.94
N PRO A 53 -10.71 -13.60 -5.42
CA PRO A 53 -11.02 -12.97 -4.13
C PRO A 53 -10.20 -13.46 -2.95
N ALA A 54 -9.95 -14.75 -2.86
CA ALA A 54 -9.20 -15.28 -1.72
C ALA A 54 -7.75 -14.80 -1.73
N THR A 55 -7.13 -14.84 -2.90
CA THR A 55 -5.76 -14.38 -3.07
C THR A 55 -5.66 -12.88 -2.87
N LEU A 56 -6.65 -12.14 -3.38
CA LEU A 56 -6.68 -10.71 -3.23
C LEU A 56 -6.76 -10.33 -1.75
N SER A 57 -7.61 -11.01 -1.01
CA SER A 57 -7.78 -10.74 0.42
C SER A 57 -6.46 -10.89 1.16
N HIS A 58 -5.70 -11.94 0.83
CA HIS A 58 -4.41 -12.17 1.45
C HIS A 58 -3.42 -11.05 1.11
N HIS A 59 -3.36 -10.65 -0.14
CA HIS A 59 -2.45 -9.59 -0.56
C HIS A 59 -2.81 -8.25 0.07
N MET A 60 -4.11 -7.94 0.16
CA MET A 60 -4.53 -6.69 0.77
C MET A 60 -4.19 -6.66 2.26
N LYS A 61 -4.29 -7.82 2.92
CA LYS A 61 -3.94 -7.90 4.32
C LYS A 61 -2.44 -7.63 4.51
N GLU A 62 -1.60 -8.17 3.65
CA GLU A 62 -0.16 -7.96 3.74
C GLU A 62 0.18 -6.49 3.49
N LEU A 63 -0.50 -5.85 2.56
CA LEU A 63 -0.28 -4.42 2.29
C LEU A 63 -0.76 -3.56 3.46
N GLU A 64 -1.83 -3.97 4.10
CA GLU A 64 -2.35 -3.27 5.26
C GLU A 64 -1.38 -3.38 6.43
N ILE A 65 -0.86 -4.57 6.66
CA ILE A 65 0.12 -4.80 7.73
C ILE A 65 1.38 -3.97 7.48
N ALA A 66 1.79 -3.83 6.22
CA ALA A 66 2.96 -3.02 5.89
C ALA A 66 2.69 -1.52 6.02
N GLY A 67 1.44 -1.13 6.20
CA GLY A 67 1.07 0.26 6.35
C GLY A 67 0.90 1.01 5.05
N LEU A 68 0.93 0.31 3.91
CA LEU A 68 0.81 0.96 2.61
C LEU A 68 -0.62 1.21 2.19
N VAL A 69 -1.55 0.48 2.76
CA VAL A 69 -2.95 0.56 2.39
C VAL A 69 -3.79 0.66 3.64
N GLU A 70 -4.81 1.50 3.58
CA GLU A 70 -5.78 1.61 4.65
C GLU A 70 -7.11 1.07 4.13
N VAL A 71 -7.79 0.28 4.94
CA VAL A 71 -9.10 -0.26 4.58
C VAL A 71 -10.15 0.63 5.21
N VAL A 72 -11.07 1.12 4.39
CA VAL A 72 -12.19 1.92 4.86
C VAL A 72 -13.44 1.07 4.69
N ARG A 73 -14.13 0.79 5.78
CA ARG A 73 -15.32 -0.05 5.74
C ARG A 73 -16.56 0.78 5.94
N GLU A 74 -17.56 0.55 5.08
CA GLU A 74 -18.80 1.24 5.18
C GLU A 74 -19.90 0.21 4.95
N GLY A 75 -20.59 -0.19 6.01
CA GLY A 75 -21.57 -1.24 5.93
C GLY A 75 -20.89 -2.54 5.55
N LYS A 76 -21.36 -3.16 4.47
CA LYS A 76 -20.76 -4.41 4.02
C LYS A 76 -19.73 -4.18 2.93
N PHE A 77 -19.40 -2.93 2.63
CA PHE A 77 -18.45 -2.65 1.57
C PHE A 77 -17.10 -2.26 2.17
N ALA A 78 -16.04 -2.59 1.46
CA ALA A 78 -14.70 -2.19 1.85
C ALA A 78 -14.05 -1.49 0.67
N SER A 79 -13.32 -0.42 0.97
CA SER A 79 -12.55 0.29 -0.03
C SER A 79 -11.12 0.38 0.47
N TYR A 80 -10.18 0.48 -0.45
CA TYR A 80 -8.76 0.53 -0.11
C TYR A 80 -8.17 1.85 -0.56
N VAL A 81 -7.41 2.48 0.33
CA VAL A 81 -6.78 3.77 0.07
C VAL A 81 -5.28 3.58 0.18
N LEU A 82 -4.54 4.05 -0.81
CA LEU A 82 -3.09 3.99 -0.76
C LEU A 82 -2.59 5.07 0.21
N ARG A 83 -1.74 4.68 1.13
CA ARG A 83 -1.15 5.60 2.09
C ARG A 83 0.06 6.26 1.42
N ARG A 84 -0.20 7.33 0.70
CA ARG A 84 0.87 8.00 -0.05
C ARG A 84 1.90 8.63 0.85
N ASP A 85 1.50 9.04 2.06
CA ASP A 85 2.42 9.58 3.03
C ASP A 85 3.45 8.54 3.47
N VAL A 86 3.00 7.30 3.66
CA VAL A 86 3.88 6.20 4.04
C VAL A 86 4.81 5.86 2.88
N LEU A 87 4.27 5.83 1.67
CA LEU A 87 5.07 5.51 0.49
C LEU A 87 6.16 6.56 0.27
N GLU A 88 5.83 7.84 0.47
CA GLU A 88 6.82 8.90 0.34
C GLU A 88 7.90 8.78 1.41
N ALA A 89 7.52 8.46 2.64
CA ALA A 89 8.48 8.25 3.70
C ALA A 89 9.41 7.08 3.39
N PHE A 90 8.86 6.04 2.75
CA PHE A 90 9.64 4.88 2.34
C PHE A 90 10.67 5.28 1.27
N PHE A 91 10.26 6.05 0.27
CA PHE A 91 11.18 6.52 -0.77
C PHE A 91 12.29 7.37 -0.15
N GLN A 92 11.92 8.25 0.76
CA GLN A 92 12.88 9.12 1.40
C GLN A 92 13.90 8.32 2.22
N ARG A 93 13.42 7.31 2.94
CA ARG A 93 14.29 6.48 3.75
C ARG A 93 15.24 5.68 2.87
N LEU A 94 14.77 5.15 1.74
CA LEU A 94 15.64 4.44 0.82
C LEU A 94 16.70 5.37 0.24
N ARG A 95 16.31 6.61 -0.05
CA ARG A 95 17.25 7.57 -0.58
C ARG A 95 18.35 7.87 0.46
N GLU A 96 17.96 7.98 1.71
CA GLU A 96 18.91 8.24 2.78
C GLU A 96 19.83 7.06 3.03
N ASP A 97 19.32 5.86 2.96
CA ASP A 97 20.08 4.67 3.29
C ASP A 97 20.92 4.14 2.14
N LEU A 98 20.44 4.28 0.91
CA LEU A 98 21.03 3.59 -0.23
C LEU A 98 21.61 4.49 -1.30
N ALA A 99 21.41 5.78 -1.23
CA ALA A 99 21.94 6.65 -2.28
C ALA A 99 23.27 7.29 -1.94
#